data_39983a3f4af31f270843ca63db00514b
#
_entry.id   39983a3f4af31f270843ca63db00514b
#
_cell.length_a   1.000
_cell.length_b   1.000
_cell.length_c   1.000
_cell.angle_alpha   90.00
_cell.angle_beta   90.00
_cell.angle_gamma   90.00
#
_symmetry.space_group_name_H-M   'P 1'
#
loop_
_entity.id
_entity.type
_entity.pdbx_description
1 polymer ?
#
loop_
_entity_poly.entity_id
_entity_poly.type
_entity_poly.pdbx_seq_one_letter_code
_entity_poly.pdbx_strand_id
1 'polypeptide(L)'
;MANDTTITVIGNLTADPELRFTQSGVAVANFTIASTPRTFDKRRNEWVDGEALFLRSTIWRDAAENVAESLEKGSRVVAQGRLVQRAFTDREGNNRTSIELDVDEIGPSLRYATARVTKVDRRQSGGRAPQGQPQGGSWGGGYGGQQGGDPWAGGGNQGGYDDPPF
;
A
#
# COMPACT_ATOMS: atom_id res chain seq x y z
N MET A 1 -2.85 16.40 -10.55
CA MET A 1 -2.60 17.79 -11.01
C MET A 1 -1.80 17.74 -12.30
N ALA A 2 -1.94 18.70 -13.20
CA ALA A 2 -1.13 18.75 -14.42
C ALA A 2 0.29 19.26 -14.08
N ASN A 3 1.32 18.68 -14.72
CA ASN A 3 2.74 19.06 -14.61
C ASN A 3 3.48 18.64 -13.33
N ASP A 4 3.01 17.64 -12.60
CA ASP A 4 3.80 17.06 -11.51
C ASP A 4 5.02 16.29 -12.07
N THR A 5 6.18 16.45 -11.43
CA THR A 5 7.37 15.68 -11.78
C THR A 5 7.28 14.29 -11.16
N THR A 6 6.82 13.32 -11.91
CA THR A 6 6.71 11.93 -11.46
C THR A 6 8.00 11.17 -11.73
N ILE A 7 8.48 10.42 -10.74
CA ILE A 7 9.66 9.55 -10.86
C ILE A 7 9.38 8.16 -10.31
N THR A 8 10.20 7.20 -10.77
CA THR A 8 10.28 5.86 -10.17
C THR A 8 11.66 5.67 -9.55
N VAL A 9 11.68 5.26 -8.29
CA VAL A 9 12.90 5.02 -7.53
C VAL A 9 12.97 3.57 -7.10
N ILE A 10 14.15 2.96 -7.25
CA ILE A 10 14.45 1.62 -6.74
C ILE A 10 15.58 1.75 -5.73
N GLY A 11 15.35 1.26 -4.52
CA GLY A 11 16.33 1.36 -3.44
C GLY A 11 15.95 0.52 -2.24
N ASN A 12 16.64 0.71 -1.14
CA ASN A 12 16.40 0.00 0.10
C ASN A 12 15.93 0.97 1.19
N LEU A 13 15.03 0.53 2.05
CA LEU A 13 14.61 1.30 3.20
C LEU A 13 15.75 1.40 4.22
N THR A 14 16.04 2.60 4.69
CA THR A 14 17.11 2.86 5.68
C THR A 14 16.70 2.56 7.12
N ALA A 15 15.40 2.60 7.38
CA ALA A 15 14.75 2.30 8.67
C ALA A 15 13.34 1.77 8.41
N ASP A 16 12.70 1.25 9.45
CA ASP A 16 11.30 0.85 9.38
C ASP A 16 10.41 2.05 9.04
N PRO A 17 9.35 1.87 8.23
CA PRO A 17 8.38 2.94 7.96
C PRO A 17 7.72 3.42 9.26
N GLU A 18 7.71 4.73 9.47
CA GLU A 18 7.11 5.35 10.65
C GLU A 18 5.66 5.73 10.35
N LEU A 19 4.71 4.94 10.87
CA LEU A 19 3.28 5.20 10.75
C LEU A 19 2.84 6.20 11.80
N ARG A 20 2.12 7.23 11.37
CA ARG A 20 1.49 8.25 12.23
C ARG A 20 0.08 8.53 11.75
N PHE A 21 -0.73 9.12 12.63
CA PHE A 21 -2.07 9.58 12.30
C PHE A 21 -2.14 11.10 12.49
N THR A 22 -2.73 11.77 11.52
CA THR A 22 -3.02 13.21 11.64
C THR A 22 -4.10 13.46 12.68
N GLN A 23 -4.30 14.71 13.08
CA GLN A 23 -5.40 15.09 13.98
C GLN A 23 -6.79 14.72 13.41
N SER A 24 -6.91 14.66 12.09
CA SER A 24 -8.13 14.22 11.40
C SER A 24 -8.25 12.69 11.24
N GLY A 25 -7.30 11.91 11.82
CA GLY A 25 -7.32 10.45 11.77
C GLY A 25 -6.80 9.84 10.47
N VAL A 26 -6.18 10.63 9.59
CA VAL A 26 -5.61 10.11 8.34
C VAL A 26 -4.25 9.49 8.60
N ALA A 27 -4.05 8.25 8.18
CA ALA A 27 -2.78 7.56 8.28
C ALA A 27 -1.74 8.15 7.32
N VAL A 28 -0.49 8.26 7.77
CA VAL A 28 0.67 8.68 7.01
C VAL A 28 1.88 7.87 7.43
N ALA A 29 2.61 7.29 6.47
CA ALA A 29 3.87 6.62 6.73
C ALA A 29 5.03 7.39 6.10
N ASN A 30 6.07 7.61 6.91
CA ASN A 30 7.30 8.28 6.50
C ASN A 30 8.44 7.27 6.52
N PHE A 31 9.25 7.29 5.47
CA PHE A 31 10.42 6.43 5.32
C PHE A 31 11.46 7.07 4.41
N THR A 32 12.67 6.53 4.39
CA THR A 32 13.74 6.99 3.50
C THR A 32 14.20 5.85 2.62
N ILE A 33 14.25 6.09 1.32
CA ILE A 33 14.76 5.15 0.32
C ILE A 33 16.20 5.54 -0.01
N ALA A 34 17.14 4.61 0.19
CA ALA A 34 18.52 4.75 -0.27
C ALA A 34 18.68 4.07 -1.63
N SER A 35 18.97 4.85 -2.66
CA SER A 35 19.26 4.38 -4.01
C SER A 35 20.73 4.58 -4.30
N THR A 36 21.48 3.49 -4.42
CA THR A 36 22.93 3.52 -4.67
C THR A 36 23.20 3.08 -6.10
N PRO A 37 23.68 4.00 -6.98
CA PRO A 37 24.08 3.63 -8.33
C PRO A 37 25.36 2.79 -8.28
N ARG A 38 25.49 1.82 -9.17
CA ARG A 38 26.71 1.04 -9.34
C ARG A 38 27.31 1.30 -10.70
N THR A 39 28.61 1.55 -10.72
CA THR A 39 29.37 1.79 -11.94
C THR A 39 30.48 0.75 -12.07
N PHE A 40 30.68 0.23 -13.27
CA PHE A 40 31.77 -0.71 -13.52
C PHE A 40 33.09 0.06 -13.72
N ASP A 41 34.04 -0.14 -12.80
CA ASP A 41 35.41 0.40 -12.94
C ASP A 41 36.24 -0.52 -13.85
N LYS A 42 36.50 -0.08 -15.09
CA LYS A 42 37.25 -0.83 -16.07
C LYS A 42 38.74 -1.02 -15.67
N ARG A 43 39.28 -0.15 -14.80
CA ARG A 43 40.70 -0.26 -14.37
C ARG A 43 40.84 -1.35 -13.33
N ARG A 44 39.87 -1.46 -12.40
CA ARG A 44 39.84 -2.45 -11.33
C ARG A 44 39.11 -3.72 -11.73
N ASN A 45 38.42 -3.70 -12.87
CA ASN A 45 37.56 -4.78 -13.36
C ASN A 45 36.52 -5.23 -12.32
N GLU A 46 35.95 -4.25 -11.60
CA GLU A 46 34.98 -4.50 -10.54
C GLU A 46 33.83 -3.47 -10.58
N TRP A 47 32.67 -3.85 -9.96
CA TRP A 47 31.55 -2.95 -9.74
C TRP A 47 31.77 -2.14 -8.47
N VAL A 48 31.79 -0.82 -8.60
CA VAL A 48 31.96 0.13 -7.49
C VAL A 48 30.63 0.81 -7.19
N ASP A 49 30.28 0.91 -5.92
CA ASP A 49 29.12 1.66 -5.49
C ASP A 49 29.40 3.17 -5.58
N GLY A 50 28.48 3.90 -6.20
CA GLY A 50 28.53 5.34 -6.26
C GLY A 50 27.95 5.99 -5.01
N GLU A 51 27.79 7.31 -5.04
CA GLU A 51 27.16 8.07 -3.97
C GLU A 51 25.67 7.70 -3.85
N ALA A 52 25.23 7.37 -2.65
CA ALA A 52 23.86 6.99 -2.37
C ALA A 52 22.95 8.22 -2.35
N LEU A 53 21.86 8.17 -3.09
CA LEU A 53 20.76 9.11 -2.99
C LEU A 53 19.82 8.69 -1.86
N PHE A 54 19.66 9.54 -0.84
CA PHE A 54 18.69 9.35 0.23
C PHE A 54 17.46 10.21 -0.05
N LEU A 55 16.33 9.55 -0.38
CA LEU A 55 15.09 10.22 -0.70
C LEU A 55 14.07 10.02 0.41
N ARG A 56 13.74 11.09 1.11
CA ARG A 56 12.62 11.09 2.08
C ARG A 56 11.33 10.89 1.33
N SER A 57 10.52 9.97 1.80
CA SER A 57 9.31 9.52 1.12
C SER A 57 8.15 9.48 2.09
N THR A 58 6.97 9.87 1.61
CA THR A 58 5.73 9.90 2.39
C THR A 58 4.63 9.23 1.58
N ILE A 59 3.86 8.37 2.23
CA ILE A 59 2.66 7.74 1.64
C ILE A 59 1.47 7.90 2.59
N TRP A 60 0.25 7.96 2.07
CA TRP A 60 -0.94 8.36 2.80
C TRP A 60 -2.02 7.30 2.80
N ARG A 61 -2.94 7.39 3.79
CA ARG A 61 -4.18 6.59 3.92
C ARG A 61 -3.90 5.08 4.06
N ASP A 62 -4.77 4.25 3.51
CA ASP A 62 -4.70 2.79 3.60
C ASP A 62 -3.34 2.24 3.16
N ALA A 63 -2.73 2.85 2.15
CA ALA A 63 -1.40 2.46 1.68
C ALA A 63 -0.31 2.71 2.73
N ALA A 64 -0.47 3.72 3.60
CA ALA A 64 0.47 3.98 4.69
C ALA A 64 0.46 2.86 5.74
N GLU A 65 -0.72 2.37 6.10
CA GLU A 65 -0.89 1.25 7.02
C GLU A 65 -0.32 -0.04 6.43
N ASN A 66 -0.64 -0.32 5.15
CA ASN A 66 -0.13 -1.50 4.45
C ASN A 66 1.40 -1.49 4.33
N VAL A 67 2.00 -0.33 4.07
CA VAL A 67 3.46 -0.17 4.01
C VAL A 67 4.11 -0.45 5.36
N ALA A 68 3.55 0.11 6.43
CA ALA A 68 4.07 -0.08 7.78
C ALA A 68 3.97 -1.53 8.25
N GLU A 69 2.95 -2.27 7.79
CA GLU A 69 2.76 -3.70 8.11
C GLU A 69 3.66 -4.61 7.26
N SER A 70 3.95 -4.21 6.01
CA SER A 70 4.57 -5.11 5.02
C SER A 70 6.05 -4.89 4.80
N LEU A 71 6.58 -3.70 5.08
CA LEU A 71 7.95 -3.32 4.76
C LEU A 71 8.73 -2.98 6.03
N GLU A 72 10.01 -3.37 6.05
CA GLU A 72 10.93 -3.15 7.16
C GLU A 72 12.25 -2.56 6.67
N LYS A 73 13.10 -2.15 7.59
CA LYS A 73 14.47 -1.71 7.30
C LYS A 73 15.20 -2.72 6.44
N GLY A 74 15.84 -2.25 5.37
CA GLY A 74 16.58 -3.09 4.43
C GLY A 74 15.72 -3.65 3.30
N SER A 75 14.39 -3.58 3.37
CA SER A 75 13.51 -4.00 2.27
C SER A 75 13.86 -3.25 1.00
N ARG A 76 14.13 -3.99 -0.08
CA ARG A 76 14.30 -3.42 -1.40
C ARG A 76 12.94 -3.15 -2.01
N VAL A 77 12.71 -1.91 -2.42
CA VAL A 77 11.41 -1.45 -2.92
C VAL A 77 11.51 -0.81 -4.29
N VAL A 78 10.41 -0.83 -5.03
CA VAL A 78 10.15 0.00 -6.20
C VAL A 78 9.04 0.96 -5.79
N ALA A 79 9.31 2.26 -5.83
CA ALA A 79 8.36 3.30 -5.49
C ALA A 79 8.19 4.27 -6.65
N GLN A 80 6.96 4.65 -6.93
CA GLN A 80 6.59 5.68 -7.89
C GLN A 80 5.86 6.80 -7.15
N GLY A 81 6.14 8.03 -7.51
CA GLY A 81 5.51 9.18 -6.89
C GLY A 81 5.98 10.49 -7.48
N ARG A 82 5.56 11.58 -6.87
CA ARG A 82 5.85 12.94 -7.30
C ARG A 82 6.96 13.55 -6.45
N LEU A 83 7.93 14.18 -7.10
CA LEU A 83 8.93 14.99 -6.41
C LEU A 83 8.28 16.29 -5.92
N VAL A 84 8.43 16.54 -4.64
CA VAL A 84 7.93 17.75 -3.99
C VAL A 84 9.10 18.48 -3.33
N GLN A 85 9.24 19.75 -3.63
CA GLN A 85 10.21 20.61 -2.96
C GLN A 85 9.55 21.27 -1.76
N ARG A 86 10.15 21.08 -0.56
CA ARG A 86 9.70 21.71 0.67
C ARG A 86 10.78 22.67 1.17
N ALA A 87 10.40 23.92 1.39
CA ALA A 87 11.23 24.89 2.08
C ALA A 87 10.98 24.80 3.60
N PHE A 88 12.04 24.82 4.38
CA PHE A 88 11.96 24.86 5.84
C PHE A 88 13.10 25.73 6.39
N THR A 89 12.91 26.25 7.59
CA THR A 89 13.95 26.99 8.30
C THR A 89 14.64 26.07 9.28
N ASP A 90 15.97 25.97 9.20
CA ASP A 90 16.76 25.16 10.13
C ASP A 90 16.82 25.80 11.52
N ARG A 91 17.43 25.10 12.48
CA ARG A 91 17.55 25.58 13.87
C ARG A 91 18.41 26.84 14.01
N GLU A 92 19.20 27.13 13.00
CA GLU A 92 20.11 28.30 12.93
C GLU A 92 19.43 29.51 12.24
N GLY A 93 18.17 29.34 11.79
CA GLY A 93 17.41 30.40 11.11
C GLY A 93 17.64 30.50 9.61
N ASN A 94 18.38 29.55 8.99
CA ASN A 94 18.63 29.56 7.56
C ASN A 94 17.50 28.87 6.80
N ASN A 95 17.12 29.44 5.66
CA ASN A 95 16.18 28.79 4.75
C ASN A 95 16.86 27.63 4.02
N ARG A 96 16.32 26.45 4.20
CA ARG A 96 16.74 25.20 3.54
C ARG A 96 15.64 24.66 2.66
N THR A 97 16.05 23.88 1.69
CA THR A 97 15.14 23.19 0.79
C THR A 97 15.43 21.70 0.85
N SER A 98 14.40 20.87 1.02
CA SER A 98 14.46 19.43 0.83
C SER A 98 13.65 19.02 -0.38
N ILE A 99 14.15 18.01 -1.09
CA ILE A 99 13.39 17.32 -2.13
C ILE A 99 12.89 16.02 -1.52
N GLU A 100 11.60 15.80 -1.60
CA GLU A 100 10.90 14.66 -1.01
C GLU A 100 10.06 13.96 -2.08
N LEU A 101 9.75 12.69 -1.86
CA LEU A 101 8.88 11.90 -2.73
C LEU A 101 7.52 11.73 -2.06
N ASP A 102 6.49 12.27 -2.67
CA ASP A 102 5.10 11.97 -2.32
C ASP A 102 4.70 10.73 -3.12
N VAL A 103 4.63 9.59 -2.43
CA VAL A 103 4.53 8.27 -3.05
C VAL A 103 3.08 7.97 -3.43
N ASP A 104 2.87 7.62 -4.68
CA ASP A 104 1.58 7.16 -5.19
C ASP A 104 1.47 5.63 -5.13
N GLU A 105 2.56 4.90 -5.46
CA GLU A 105 2.63 3.44 -5.47
C GLU A 105 3.98 2.95 -4.94
N ILE A 106 3.97 1.88 -4.14
CA ILE A 106 5.17 1.22 -3.64
C ILE A 106 4.94 -0.28 -3.46
N GLY A 107 5.98 -1.06 -3.69
CA GLY A 107 5.96 -2.48 -3.43
C GLY A 107 7.35 -3.06 -3.25
N PRO A 108 7.47 -4.28 -2.68
CA PRO A 108 8.74 -4.95 -2.57
C PRO A 108 9.30 -5.31 -3.96
N SER A 109 10.60 -5.13 -4.13
CA SER A 109 11.29 -5.57 -5.35
C SER A 109 11.56 -7.08 -5.26
N LEU A 110 11.09 -7.85 -6.25
CA LEU A 110 11.27 -9.30 -6.30
C LEU A 110 12.61 -9.73 -6.91
N ARG A 111 13.51 -8.79 -7.17
CA ARG A 111 14.81 -9.11 -7.79
C ARG A 111 15.65 -10.08 -6.95
N TYR A 112 15.57 -9.97 -5.62
CA TYR A 112 16.36 -10.77 -4.68
C TYR A 112 15.51 -11.36 -3.55
N ALA A 113 14.19 -11.26 -3.64
CA ALA A 113 13.25 -11.72 -2.62
C ALA A 113 11.97 -12.23 -3.27
N THR A 114 11.18 -12.96 -2.48
CA THR A 114 9.80 -13.34 -2.82
C THR A 114 8.83 -12.59 -1.92
N ALA A 115 7.61 -12.38 -2.38
CA ALA A 115 6.54 -11.78 -1.59
C ALA A 115 5.25 -12.57 -1.72
N ARG A 116 4.48 -12.64 -0.65
CA ARG A 116 3.11 -13.14 -0.65
C ARG A 116 2.17 -11.95 -0.51
N VAL A 117 1.16 -11.90 -1.37
CA VAL A 117 0.17 -10.82 -1.35
C VAL A 117 -1.06 -11.31 -0.60
N THR A 118 -1.45 -10.55 0.43
CA THR A 118 -2.72 -10.72 1.14
C THR A 118 -3.62 -9.55 0.80
N LYS A 119 -4.81 -9.83 0.27
CA LYS A 119 -5.79 -8.78 -0.04
C LYS A 119 -6.39 -8.24 1.26
N VAL A 120 -6.42 -6.92 1.39
CA VAL A 120 -7.11 -6.22 2.48
C VAL A 120 -8.54 -5.90 2.02
N ASP A 121 -9.53 -6.42 2.73
CA ASP A 121 -10.95 -6.12 2.45
C ASP A 121 -11.30 -4.71 2.93
N ARG A 122 -11.57 -3.80 2.00
CA ARG A 122 -11.96 -2.40 2.27
C ARG A 122 -13.28 -2.27 3.06
N ARG A 123 -13.99 -3.36 3.33
CA ARG A 123 -15.31 -3.33 3.99
C ARG A 123 -15.26 -3.23 5.52
N GLN A 124 -14.10 -3.33 6.15
CA GLN A 124 -13.97 -3.39 7.62
C GLN A 124 -13.62 -2.06 8.30
N SER A 125 -13.33 -0.99 7.56
CA SER A 125 -13.06 0.33 8.17
C SER A 125 -14.29 1.23 8.38
N GLY A 126 -15.49 0.73 8.11
CA GLY A 126 -16.76 1.44 8.30
C GLY A 126 -17.66 0.78 9.34
N GLY A 127 -17.63 1.24 10.60
CA GLY A 127 -18.76 1.12 11.52
C GLY A 127 -18.97 -0.24 12.18
N ARG A 128 -18.35 -0.46 13.33
CA ARG A 128 -18.94 -1.30 14.38
C ARG A 128 -20.22 -0.65 14.86
N ALA A 129 -21.36 -1.05 14.28
CA ALA A 129 -22.64 -0.84 14.92
C ALA A 129 -22.76 -1.76 16.14
N PRO A 130 -23.15 -1.29 17.33
CA PRO A 130 -23.40 -2.16 18.47
C PRO A 130 -24.65 -3.00 18.16
N GLN A 131 -24.41 -4.30 18.07
CA GLN A 131 -25.47 -5.30 17.92
C GLN A 131 -26.29 -5.35 19.23
N GLY A 132 -27.40 -4.67 19.22
CA GLY A 132 -28.43 -4.79 20.27
C GLY A 132 -29.01 -6.20 20.23
N GLN A 133 -28.93 -6.93 21.34
CA GLN A 133 -29.61 -8.17 21.58
C GLN A 133 -31.16 -7.96 21.47
N PRO A 134 -31.88 -8.78 20.74
CA PRO A 134 -33.30 -8.91 20.95
C PRO A 134 -33.55 -9.96 22.04
N GLN A 135 -33.96 -9.49 23.18
CA GLN A 135 -34.53 -10.30 24.27
C GLN A 135 -35.88 -10.90 23.86
N GLY A 136 -36.05 -12.16 24.20
CA GLY A 136 -37.16 -13.00 23.78
C GLY A 136 -38.57 -12.53 24.09
N GLY A 137 -39.46 -13.04 23.30
CA GLY A 137 -40.89 -13.04 23.52
C GLY A 137 -41.54 -14.21 22.79
N SER A 138 -41.73 -15.30 23.52
CA SER A 138 -42.52 -16.46 23.13
C SER A 138 -44.02 -16.06 23.09
N TRP A 139 -44.73 -16.49 22.03
CA TRP A 139 -46.15 -16.90 22.04
C TRP A 139 -46.52 -17.44 20.64
N GLY A 140 -46.89 -18.50 20.49
CA GLY A 140 -47.67 -19.63 20.25
C GLY A 140 -48.72 -19.46 19.16
N GLY A 141 -48.89 -20.55 18.38
CA GLY A 141 -50.17 -20.87 17.72
C GLY A 141 -50.21 -20.82 16.20
N GLY A 142 -50.03 -21.93 15.53
CA GLY A 142 -51.13 -22.58 14.79
C GLY A 142 -51.27 -22.32 13.29
N TYR A 143 -51.21 -23.44 12.56
CA TYR A 143 -51.92 -23.80 11.33
C TYR A 143 -51.59 -23.20 9.97
N GLY A 144 -51.25 -24.13 9.07
CA GLY A 144 -51.86 -24.20 7.73
C GLY A 144 -50.97 -23.86 6.54
N GLY A 145 -50.51 -24.88 5.90
CA GLY A 145 -50.45 -25.26 4.49
C GLY A 145 -50.32 -24.20 3.40
N GLN A 146 -49.42 -24.42 2.54
CA GLN A 146 -49.59 -24.54 1.07
C GLN A 146 -48.29 -24.14 0.33
N GLN A 147 -47.72 -25.09 -0.21
CA GLN A 147 -47.08 -25.29 -1.50
C GLN A 147 -47.05 -24.06 -2.44
N GLY A 148 -45.84 -23.64 -2.82
CA GLY A 148 -45.62 -22.68 -3.89
C GLY A 148 -44.16 -22.71 -4.30
N GLY A 149 -43.87 -23.34 -5.43
CA GLY A 149 -42.58 -23.69 -5.95
C GLY A 149 -41.69 -22.52 -6.29
N ASP A 150 -40.40 -22.75 -6.12
CA ASP A 150 -39.31 -21.87 -6.56
C ASP A 150 -39.22 -21.80 -8.10
N PRO A 151 -39.32 -20.59 -8.68
CA PRO A 151 -39.21 -20.45 -10.16
C PRO A 151 -37.78 -20.46 -10.70
N TRP A 152 -36.76 -20.71 -9.89
CA TRP A 152 -35.36 -20.58 -10.31
C TRP A 152 -34.52 -21.85 -10.22
N ALA A 153 -35.16 -23.01 -10.05
CA ALA A 153 -34.45 -24.28 -10.14
C ALA A 153 -34.67 -24.88 -11.53
N GLY A 154 -33.79 -24.54 -12.47
CA GLY A 154 -33.82 -25.21 -13.78
C GLY A 154 -32.81 -24.62 -14.75
N GLY A 155 -31.77 -25.38 -15.05
CA GLY A 155 -30.99 -25.15 -16.24
C GLY A 155 -29.49 -25.32 -16.04
N GLY A 156 -29.03 -26.56 -15.94
CA GLY A 156 -27.66 -26.90 -16.25
C GLY A 156 -27.36 -26.62 -17.71
N ASN A 157 -26.23 -26.05 -18.01
CA ASN A 157 -25.55 -26.36 -19.24
C ASN A 157 -24.03 -26.28 -19.07
N GLN A 158 -23.43 -27.32 -19.43
CA GLN A 158 -22.04 -27.66 -19.61
C GLN A 158 -21.47 -26.84 -20.77
N GLY A 159 -20.27 -26.31 -20.67
CA GLY A 159 -19.56 -25.87 -21.86
C GLY A 159 -18.47 -24.86 -21.65
N GLY A 160 -17.23 -25.30 -21.81
CA GLY A 160 -16.19 -24.54 -22.49
C GLY A 160 -15.31 -23.64 -21.60
N TYR A 161 -14.20 -24.21 -21.16
CA TYR A 161 -12.99 -23.46 -20.88
C TYR A 161 -12.44 -22.94 -22.21
N ASP A 162 -12.47 -21.62 -22.39
CA ASP A 162 -11.60 -20.94 -23.33
C ASP A 162 -10.57 -20.18 -22.51
N ASP A 163 -9.35 -20.72 -22.50
CA ASP A 163 -8.14 -20.00 -22.06
C ASP A 163 -7.86 -18.88 -23.07
N PRO A 164 -7.71 -17.61 -22.61
CA PRO A 164 -7.12 -16.59 -23.45
C PRO A 164 -5.62 -16.80 -23.56
N PRO A 165 -5.02 -16.69 -24.78
CA PRO A 165 -3.59 -16.80 -24.98
C PRO A 165 -2.87 -15.55 -24.46
N PHE A 166 -1.77 -15.81 -23.72
CA PHE A 166 -0.75 -15.01 -23.02
C PHE A 166 -1.12 -14.42 -21.68
#